data_6d225fe27a18400a02bf595ee722d2c6
#
_entry.id   6d225fe27a18400a02bf595ee722d2c6
#
_cell.length_a   1.000
_cell.length_b   1.000
_cell.length_c   1.000
_cell.angle_alpha   90.00
_cell.angle_beta   90.00
_cell.angle_gamma   90.00
#
_symmetry.space_group_name_H-M   'P 1'
#
loop_
_entity.id
_entity.type
_entity.pdbx_description
1 polymer ?
#
loop_
_entity_poly.entity_id
_entity_poly.type
_entity_poly.pdbx_seq_one_letter_code
_entity_poly.pdbx_strand_id
1 'polypeptide(L)'
;MEEDIPADKLVAVYRRIRAAIEEREDEHQKEINVLKEKLEMVSDKLLKICNDQNLDSLRTAQGTVTRRVKSRYWTTDWSSMYDFIKNNDAPFLLEQRIHNGNMKQFLEENPDQHPAGLQIDSKYAITVRKPTSK
;
A
#
# COMPACT_ATOMS: atom_id res chain seq x y z
N MET A 1 20.77 36.29 -12.24
CA MET A 1 20.65 36.56 -10.80
C MET A 1 19.44 35.83 -10.26
N GLU A 2 19.67 34.89 -9.39
CA GLU A 2 18.55 34.20 -8.75
C GLU A 2 17.95 35.15 -7.72
N GLU A 3 16.64 35.38 -7.82
CA GLU A 3 15.92 36.13 -6.81
C GLU A 3 15.73 35.26 -5.57
N ASP A 4 16.11 35.78 -4.42
CA ASP A 4 15.86 35.12 -3.15
C ASP A 4 14.36 35.24 -2.81
N ILE A 5 13.65 34.12 -2.96
CA ILE A 5 12.22 34.06 -2.64
C ILE A 5 12.09 33.88 -1.12
N PRO A 6 11.32 34.73 -0.43
CA PRO A 6 11.12 34.58 1.01
C PRO A 6 10.54 33.20 1.36
N ALA A 7 10.99 32.64 2.48
CA ALA A 7 10.57 31.30 2.92
C ALA A 7 9.06 31.19 3.10
N ASP A 8 8.42 32.25 3.62
CA ASP A 8 6.97 32.24 3.82
C ASP A 8 6.18 32.10 2.51
N LYS A 9 6.68 32.70 1.43
CA LYS A 9 6.09 32.55 0.09
C LYS A 9 6.27 31.14 -0.44
N LEU A 10 7.44 30.55 -0.23
CA LEU A 10 7.70 29.15 -0.63
C LEU A 10 6.79 28.20 0.13
N VAL A 11 6.60 28.42 1.42
CA VAL A 11 5.68 27.60 2.23
C VAL A 11 4.25 27.73 1.71
N ALA A 12 3.81 28.94 1.38
CA ALA A 12 2.48 29.17 0.83
C ALA A 12 2.26 28.43 -0.49
N VAL A 13 3.25 28.48 -1.39
CA VAL A 13 3.22 27.77 -2.66
C VAL A 13 3.21 26.26 -2.43
N TYR A 14 4.06 25.77 -1.54
CA TYR A 14 4.12 24.34 -1.20
C TYR A 14 2.75 23.83 -0.73
N ARG A 15 2.13 24.55 0.21
CA ARG A 15 0.82 24.18 0.74
C ARG A 15 -0.26 24.19 -0.31
N ARG A 16 -0.23 25.17 -1.22
CA ARG A 16 -1.20 25.28 -2.31
C ARG A 16 -1.08 24.12 -3.28
N ILE A 17 0.14 23.76 -3.65
CA ILE A 17 0.39 22.63 -4.55
C ILE A 17 -0.04 21.32 -3.89
N ARG A 18 0.30 21.13 -2.62
CA ARG A 18 -0.09 19.92 -1.88
C ARG A 18 -1.62 19.79 -1.80
N ALA A 19 -2.32 20.89 -1.51
CA ALA A 19 -3.78 20.89 -1.47
C ALA A 19 -4.39 20.57 -2.84
N ALA A 20 -3.81 21.09 -3.91
CA ALA A 20 -4.26 20.78 -5.27
C ALA A 20 -4.07 19.30 -5.62
N ILE A 21 -2.95 18.71 -5.21
CA ILE A 21 -2.69 17.29 -5.41
C ILE A 21 -3.73 16.45 -4.67
N GLU A 22 -3.98 16.74 -3.39
CA GLU A 22 -4.95 16.01 -2.57
C GLU A 22 -6.36 16.09 -3.18
N GLU A 23 -6.77 17.27 -3.63
CA GLU A 23 -8.08 17.47 -4.25
C GLU A 23 -8.24 16.62 -5.52
N ARG A 24 -7.22 16.61 -6.38
CA ARG A 24 -7.25 15.83 -7.63
C ARG A 24 -7.22 14.35 -7.38
N GLU A 25 -6.42 13.91 -6.40
CA GLU A 25 -6.39 12.49 -6.01
C GLU A 25 -7.77 12.04 -5.50
N ASP A 26 -8.43 12.87 -4.69
CA ASP A 26 -9.77 12.56 -4.18
C ASP A 26 -10.80 12.47 -5.31
N GLU A 27 -10.77 13.40 -6.26
CA GLU A 27 -11.68 13.38 -7.42
C GLU A 27 -11.46 12.15 -8.28
N HIS A 28 -10.20 11.83 -8.57
CA HIS A 28 -9.84 10.66 -9.36
C HIS A 28 -10.23 9.37 -8.63
N GLN A 29 -10.03 9.32 -7.33
CA GLN A 29 -10.41 8.15 -6.53
C GLN A 29 -11.92 7.91 -6.56
N LYS A 30 -12.73 8.97 -6.52
CA LYS A 30 -14.18 8.86 -6.65
C LYS A 30 -14.59 8.31 -8.00
N GLU A 31 -13.98 8.80 -9.08
CA GLU A 31 -14.24 8.29 -10.43
C GLU A 31 -13.86 6.82 -10.58
N ILE A 32 -12.69 6.45 -10.05
CA ILE A 32 -12.20 5.08 -10.07
C ILE A 32 -13.12 4.17 -9.26
N ASN A 33 -13.60 4.62 -8.11
CA ASN A 33 -14.51 3.83 -7.27
C ASN A 33 -15.81 3.50 -7.99
N VAL A 34 -16.37 4.46 -8.73
CA VAL A 34 -17.58 4.23 -9.54
C VAL A 34 -17.34 3.16 -10.59
N LEU A 35 -16.21 3.23 -11.29
CA LEU A 35 -15.83 2.23 -12.29
C LEU A 35 -15.60 0.85 -11.68
N LYS A 36 -14.95 0.79 -10.52
CA LYS A 36 -14.73 -0.47 -9.80
C LYS A 36 -16.03 -1.12 -9.36
N GLU A 37 -16.99 -0.32 -8.88
CA GLU A 37 -18.32 -0.82 -8.51
C GLU A 37 -19.04 -1.43 -9.71
N LYS A 38 -18.97 -0.76 -10.85
CA LYS A 38 -19.55 -1.28 -12.10
C LYS A 38 -18.89 -2.58 -12.53
N LEU A 39 -17.57 -2.62 -12.46
CA LEU A 39 -16.80 -3.82 -12.81
C LEU A 39 -17.15 -4.99 -11.88
N GLU A 40 -17.29 -4.74 -10.60
CA GLU A 40 -17.68 -5.74 -9.61
C GLU A 40 -19.07 -6.29 -9.90
N MET A 41 -20.04 -5.42 -10.22
CA MET A 41 -21.39 -5.84 -10.59
C MET A 41 -21.38 -6.77 -11.80
N VAL A 42 -20.60 -6.43 -12.82
CA VAL A 42 -20.47 -7.27 -14.02
C VAL A 42 -19.78 -8.59 -13.68
N SER A 43 -18.74 -8.55 -12.87
CA SER A 43 -18.02 -9.75 -12.42
C SER A 43 -18.94 -10.69 -11.65
N ASP A 44 -19.79 -10.16 -10.78
CA ASP A 44 -20.75 -10.96 -10.00
C ASP A 44 -21.77 -11.64 -10.92
N LYS A 45 -22.23 -10.94 -11.96
CA LYS A 45 -23.14 -11.52 -12.94
C LYS A 45 -22.47 -12.63 -13.74
N LEU A 46 -21.22 -12.44 -14.13
CA LEU A 46 -20.45 -13.48 -14.83
C LEU A 46 -20.21 -14.71 -13.94
N LEU A 47 -19.90 -14.47 -12.67
CA LEU A 47 -19.74 -15.56 -11.70
C LEU A 47 -21.04 -16.34 -11.53
N LYS A 48 -22.18 -15.65 -11.49
CA LYS A 48 -23.48 -16.30 -11.42
C LYS A 48 -23.74 -17.19 -12.62
N ILE A 49 -23.43 -16.70 -13.82
CA ILE A 49 -23.58 -17.50 -15.06
C ILE A 49 -22.73 -18.77 -14.97
N CYS A 50 -21.46 -18.64 -14.55
CA CYS A 50 -20.57 -19.79 -14.39
C CYS A 50 -21.08 -20.78 -13.31
N ASN A 51 -21.59 -20.26 -12.20
CA ASN A 51 -22.13 -21.10 -11.12
C ASN A 51 -23.41 -21.83 -11.57
N ASP A 52 -24.34 -21.15 -12.24
CA ASP A 52 -25.59 -21.72 -12.70
C ASP A 52 -25.38 -22.84 -13.71
N GLN A 53 -24.35 -22.69 -14.57
CA GLN A 53 -24.00 -23.67 -15.60
C GLN A 53 -22.89 -24.63 -15.16
N ASN A 54 -22.36 -24.45 -13.93
CA ASN A 54 -21.24 -25.20 -13.38
C ASN A 54 -20.03 -25.24 -14.33
N LEU A 55 -19.64 -24.07 -14.83
CA LEU A 55 -18.51 -23.91 -15.74
C LEU A 55 -17.33 -23.26 -15.03
N ASP A 56 -16.14 -23.80 -15.26
CA ASP A 56 -14.89 -23.16 -14.80
C ASP A 56 -14.30 -22.25 -15.87
N SER A 57 -14.73 -22.43 -17.11
CA SER A 57 -14.31 -21.60 -18.24
C SER A 57 -15.45 -21.39 -19.21
N LEU A 58 -15.61 -20.14 -19.67
CA LEU A 58 -16.63 -19.78 -20.65
C LEU A 58 -15.97 -18.92 -21.73
N ARG A 59 -15.97 -19.41 -22.96
CA ARG A 59 -15.47 -18.65 -24.12
C ARG A 59 -16.56 -17.80 -24.72
N THR A 60 -16.23 -16.54 -24.99
CA THR A 60 -17.08 -15.64 -25.76
C THR A 60 -16.28 -14.97 -26.86
N ALA A 61 -16.96 -14.35 -27.80
CA ALA A 61 -16.31 -13.58 -28.87
C ALA A 61 -15.49 -12.40 -28.33
N GLN A 62 -15.80 -11.93 -27.14
CA GLN A 62 -15.13 -10.77 -26.48
C GLN A 62 -14.02 -11.18 -25.52
N GLY A 63 -13.90 -12.44 -25.20
CA GLY A 63 -12.89 -12.94 -24.29
C GLY A 63 -13.32 -14.21 -23.57
N THR A 64 -12.42 -14.76 -22.77
CA THR A 64 -12.67 -15.97 -22.00
C THR A 64 -12.85 -15.64 -20.53
N VAL A 65 -13.93 -16.13 -19.94
CA VAL A 65 -14.21 -16.02 -18.50
C VAL A 65 -13.69 -17.28 -17.82
N THR A 66 -12.92 -17.12 -16.76
CA THR A 66 -12.41 -18.23 -15.95
C THR A 66 -12.89 -18.08 -14.52
N ARG A 67 -13.57 -19.10 -14.00
CA ARG A 67 -13.94 -19.17 -12.58
C ARG A 67 -12.80 -19.81 -11.79
N ARG A 68 -12.24 -19.08 -10.85
CA ARG A 68 -11.11 -19.54 -10.03
C ARG A 68 -11.46 -19.46 -8.57
N VAL A 69 -10.88 -20.34 -7.76
CA VAL A 69 -10.89 -20.20 -6.32
C VAL A 69 -9.82 -19.19 -5.92
N LYS A 70 -10.24 -18.11 -5.28
CA LYS A 70 -9.35 -17.08 -4.80
C LYS A 70 -9.29 -17.16 -3.29
N SER A 71 -8.12 -17.49 -2.76
CA SER A 71 -7.92 -17.68 -1.34
C SER A 71 -7.13 -16.52 -0.75
N ARG A 72 -7.45 -16.17 0.48
CA ARG A 72 -6.75 -15.15 1.25
C ARG A 72 -6.30 -15.78 2.57
N TYR A 73 -5.05 -15.51 2.93
CA TYR A 73 -4.45 -16.06 4.14
C TYR A 73 -4.09 -14.93 5.09
N TRP A 74 -4.56 -14.99 6.33
CA TRP A 74 -4.24 -14.01 7.35
C TRP A 74 -4.24 -14.68 8.72
N THR A 75 -3.76 -13.97 9.74
CA THR A 75 -3.78 -14.47 11.11
C THR A 75 -4.34 -13.42 12.07
N THR A 76 -5.01 -13.90 13.11
CA THR A 76 -5.38 -13.10 14.27
C THR A 76 -4.50 -13.41 15.48
N ASP A 77 -3.55 -14.35 15.34
CA ASP A 77 -2.65 -14.78 16.40
C ASP A 77 -1.21 -14.83 15.86
N TRP A 78 -0.54 -13.69 15.89
CA TRP A 78 0.82 -13.57 15.39
C TRP A 78 1.83 -14.37 16.21
N SER A 79 1.59 -14.53 17.51
CA SER A 79 2.48 -15.33 18.36
C SER A 79 2.57 -16.79 17.87
N SER A 80 1.43 -17.39 17.62
CA SER A 80 1.37 -18.75 17.07
C SER A 80 1.97 -18.83 15.66
N MET A 81 1.73 -17.80 14.83
CA MET A 81 2.31 -17.74 13.50
C MET A 81 3.84 -17.70 13.54
N TYR A 82 4.40 -16.86 14.41
CA TYR A 82 5.85 -16.79 14.56
C TYR A 82 6.47 -18.11 15.05
N ASP A 83 5.81 -18.77 15.98
CA ASP A 83 6.26 -20.09 16.47
C ASP A 83 6.25 -21.12 15.34
N PHE A 84 5.20 -21.13 14.54
CA PHE A 84 5.11 -22.01 13.36
C PHE A 84 6.25 -21.74 12.38
N ILE A 85 6.50 -20.47 12.07
CA ILE A 85 7.55 -20.06 11.13
C ILE A 85 8.93 -20.50 11.65
N LYS A 86 9.20 -20.29 12.94
CA LYS A 86 10.45 -20.71 13.57
C LYS A 86 10.62 -22.23 13.57
N ASN A 87 9.57 -22.94 13.95
CA ASN A 87 9.62 -24.40 14.04
C ASN A 87 9.79 -25.08 12.69
N ASN A 88 9.31 -24.45 11.63
CA ASN A 88 9.38 -24.96 10.27
C ASN A 88 10.47 -24.31 9.42
N ASP A 89 11.26 -23.39 10.00
CA ASP A 89 12.28 -22.62 9.30
C ASP A 89 11.71 -22.00 8.01
N ALA A 90 10.58 -21.33 8.13
CA ALA A 90 9.80 -20.87 6.98
C ALA A 90 9.55 -19.36 6.96
N PRO A 91 10.61 -18.50 7.07
CA PRO A 91 10.40 -17.04 7.02
C PRO A 91 9.84 -16.58 5.66
N PHE A 92 9.95 -17.41 4.62
CA PHE A 92 9.41 -17.11 3.29
C PHE A 92 7.88 -17.04 3.26
N LEU A 93 7.20 -17.46 4.34
CA LEU A 93 5.74 -17.31 4.46
C LEU A 93 5.34 -15.86 4.69
N LEU A 94 6.26 -14.99 5.04
CA LEU A 94 6.05 -13.56 5.25
C LEU A 94 6.64 -12.76 4.09
N GLU A 95 6.10 -11.57 3.86
CA GLU A 95 6.67 -10.65 2.88
C GLU A 95 8.03 -10.13 3.34
N GLN A 96 8.94 -9.94 2.40
CA GLN A 96 10.27 -9.38 2.67
C GLN A 96 10.18 -7.85 2.73
N ARG A 97 9.77 -7.35 3.89
CA ARG A 97 9.66 -5.92 4.13
C ARG A 97 10.14 -5.59 5.53
N ILE A 98 11.06 -4.63 5.61
CA ILE A 98 11.58 -4.15 6.89
C ILE A 98 10.66 -3.04 7.39
N HIS A 99 10.23 -3.14 8.65
CA HIS A 99 9.51 -2.05 9.31
C HIS A 99 10.52 -0.98 9.73
N ASN A 100 10.55 0.14 9.02
CA ASN A 100 11.57 1.17 9.21
C ASN A 100 11.60 1.74 10.63
N GLY A 101 10.44 2.00 11.22
CA GLY A 101 10.36 2.51 12.58
C GLY A 101 10.92 1.56 13.63
N ASN A 102 10.54 0.29 13.53
CA ASN A 102 11.03 -0.74 14.44
C ASN A 102 12.52 -1.00 14.25
N MET A 103 13.00 -0.99 13.03
CA MET A 103 14.42 -1.16 12.73
C MET A 103 15.24 -0.01 13.30
N LYS A 104 14.77 1.23 13.13
CA LYS A 104 15.43 2.40 13.69
C LYS A 104 15.55 2.29 15.20
N GLN A 105 14.46 1.93 15.89
CA GLN A 105 14.44 1.76 17.33
C GLN A 105 15.40 0.66 17.78
N PHE A 106 15.40 -0.48 17.09
CA PHE A 106 16.32 -1.59 17.41
C PHE A 106 17.77 -1.15 17.32
N LEU A 107 18.16 -0.43 16.28
CA LEU A 107 19.52 0.04 16.08
C LEU A 107 19.93 1.08 17.14
N GLU A 108 18.99 1.93 17.58
CA GLU A 108 19.25 2.89 18.65
C GLU A 108 19.46 2.20 19.99
N GLU A 109 18.67 1.17 20.28
CA GLU A 109 18.78 0.39 21.53
C GLU A 109 19.95 -0.59 21.52
N ASN A 110 20.42 -1.00 20.36
CA ASN A 110 21.49 -1.99 20.19
C ASN A 110 22.53 -1.48 19.20
N PRO A 111 23.30 -0.42 19.56
CA PRO A 111 24.23 0.21 18.60
C PRO A 111 25.36 -0.71 18.16
N ASP A 112 25.67 -1.76 18.92
CA ASP A 112 26.71 -2.74 18.58
C ASP A 112 26.22 -3.86 17.66
N GLN A 113 24.90 -3.93 17.42
CA GLN A 113 24.30 -4.98 16.59
C GLN A 113 23.79 -4.37 15.28
N HIS A 114 24.47 -4.70 14.22
CA HIS A 114 24.07 -4.29 12.87
C HIS A 114 23.70 -5.55 12.06
N PRO A 115 22.43 -5.72 11.68
CA PRO A 115 22.05 -6.92 10.93
C PRO A 115 22.82 -7.05 9.63
N ALA A 116 23.38 -8.25 9.39
CA ALA A 116 24.04 -8.52 8.13
C ALA A 116 23.02 -8.39 6.99
N GLY A 117 23.42 -7.73 5.93
CA GLY A 117 22.53 -7.50 4.78
C GLY A 117 21.67 -6.26 4.87
N LEU A 118 21.68 -5.57 6.01
CA LEU A 118 20.92 -4.31 6.12
C LEU A 118 21.63 -3.21 5.35
N GLN A 119 20.85 -2.48 4.54
CA GLN A 119 21.30 -1.26 3.84
C GLN A 119 20.56 -0.07 4.44
N ILE A 120 21.30 1.00 4.72
CA ILE A 120 20.74 2.23 5.31
C ILE A 120 21.08 3.40 4.39
N ASP A 121 20.05 4.19 4.06
CA ASP A 121 20.22 5.46 3.36
C ASP A 121 19.49 6.52 4.16
N SER A 122 20.18 7.63 4.42
CA SER A 122 19.63 8.73 5.24
C SER A 122 19.86 10.05 4.53
N LYS A 123 18.83 10.88 4.53
CA LYS A 123 18.91 12.21 3.93
C LYS A 123 18.05 13.20 4.70
N TYR A 124 18.40 14.46 4.62
CA TYR A 124 17.53 15.52 5.13
C TYR A 124 16.30 15.65 4.25
N ALA A 125 15.16 15.82 4.87
CA ALA A 125 13.88 16.02 4.20
C ALA A 125 13.15 17.21 4.81
N ILE A 126 12.28 17.81 4.02
CA ILE A 126 11.48 18.96 4.45
C ILE A 126 10.08 18.50 4.79
N THR A 127 9.59 18.95 5.93
CA THR A 127 8.21 18.74 6.36
C THR A 127 7.58 20.12 6.58
N VAL A 128 6.41 20.32 6.00
CA VAL A 128 5.65 21.57 6.17
C VAL A 128 4.38 21.26 6.96
N ARG A 129 4.18 21.97 8.05
CA ARG A 129 2.98 21.86 8.90
C ARG A 129 2.19 23.14 8.82
N LYS A 130 0.89 23.04 9.08
CA LYS A 130 0.03 24.22 9.22
C LYS A 130 0.50 25.05 10.41
N PRO A 131 0.34 26.41 10.35
CA PRO A 131 0.66 27.24 11.49
C PRO A 131 -0.15 26.79 12.72
N THR A 132 0.52 26.77 13.88
CA THR A 132 -0.19 26.53 15.13
C THR A 132 -0.94 27.80 15.51
N SER A 133 -2.26 27.68 15.68
CA SER A 133 -3.05 28.77 16.22
C SER A 133 -2.95 28.78 17.74
N LYS A 134 -2.73 29.95 18.29
CA LYS A 134 -2.82 30.14 19.74
C LYS A 134 -4.25 30.49 20.13
#